data_47bf57fa4a22b2cd828763c4c4725cc7
#
_entry.id   47bf57fa4a22b2cd828763c4c4725cc7
#
_cell.length_a   1.000
_cell.length_b   1.000
_cell.length_c   1.000
_cell.angle_alpha   90.00
_cell.angle_beta   90.00
_cell.angle_gamma   90.00
#
_symmetry.space_group_name_H-M   'P 1'
#
loop_
_entity.id
_entity.type
_entity.pdbx_description
1 polymer ?
#
loop_
_entity_poly.entity_id
_entity_poly.type
_entity_poly.pdbx_seq_one_letter_code
_entity_poly.pdbx_strand_id
1 'polypeptide(L)'
;LENAQINKYKKLSNLVKPKSGDSILEIGCGWGGFGEFIGKNYDVKLDCITISKKQYEFAKKRIHKNGLNEKVDIKMLDYRDVTKKYNSIASIEMIEAVGQNYLPGYFKKIKDSLHHNGIAAIQAITIDEKIYNRYKLKTDFIQKYIFPGGFLPSKREILKLSDKNGLNFDKCYSYGLDYYNTLRIWRTDFQKKWDIISKQGFDETFRRMWNFYLSYCEAGFKAKNIDLIQFSMNKN
;
A
#
# COMPACT_ATOMS: atom_id res chain seq x y z
N LEU A 1 -4.58 8.25 15.58
CA LEU A 1 -4.12 7.34 14.50
C LEU A 1 -5.26 6.45 13.99
N GLU A 2 -6.07 5.87 14.85
CA GLU A 2 -7.17 4.95 14.44
C GLU A 2 -8.13 5.62 13.44
N ASN A 3 -8.65 6.80 13.78
CA ASN A 3 -9.51 7.56 12.85
C ASN A 3 -8.83 7.89 11.52
N ALA A 4 -7.52 8.14 11.53
CA ALA A 4 -6.75 8.36 10.30
C ALA A 4 -6.69 7.10 9.43
N GLN A 5 -6.52 5.92 10.05
CA GLN A 5 -6.55 4.63 9.33
C GLN A 5 -7.94 4.35 8.73
N ILE A 6 -9.01 4.58 9.49
CA ILE A 6 -10.38 4.43 8.99
C ILE A 6 -10.64 5.40 7.82
N ASN A 7 -10.23 6.66 7.95
CA ASN A 7 -10.36 7.66 6.88
C ASN A 7 -9.57 7.25 5.63
N LYS A 8 -8.36 6.72 5.78
CA LYS A 8 -7.56 6.17 4.69
C LYS A 8 -8.34 5.10 3.91
N TYR A 9 -8.90 4.13 4.62
CA TYR A 9 -9.69 3.06 3.99
C TYR A 9 -10.96 3.59 3.34
N LYS A 10 -11.67 4.50 4.00
CA LYS A 10 -12.87 5.15 3.44
C LYS A 10 -12.56 5.93 2.15
N LYS A 11 -11.46 6.66 2.12
CA LYS A 11 -11.03 7.39 0.92
C LYS A 11 -10.68 6.44 -0.23
N LEU A 12 -9.95 5.36 0.05
CA LEU A 12 -9.62 4.37 -0.97
C LEU A 12 -10.87 3.62 -1.45
N SER A 13 -11.79 3.25 -0.56
CA SER A 13 -13.04 2.58 -0.97
C SER A 13 -13.91 3.47 -1.86
N ASN A 14 -13.91 4.78 -1.65
CA ASN A 14 -14.60 5.73 -2.54
C ASN A 14 -14.00 5.76 -3.96
N LEU A 15 -12.72 5.39 -4.13
CA LEU A 15 -12.09 5.21 -5.44
C LEU A 15 -12.40 3.84 -6.04
N VAL A 16 -12.42 2.79 -5.23
CA VAL A 16 -12.82 1.42 -5.63
C VAL A 16 -14.29 1.37 -6.07
N LYS A 17 -15.16 2.19 -5.45
CA LYS A 17 -16.61 2.26 -5.69
C LYS A 17 -17.31 0.89 -5.60
N PRO A 18 -17.24 0.17 -4.45
CA PRO A 18 -17.83 -1.16 -4.32
C PRO A 18 -19.32 -1.11 -4.51
N LYS A 19 -19.86 -2.05 -5.29
CA LYS A 19 -21.31 -2.30 -5.46
C LYS A 19 -21.67 -3.64 -4.84
N SER A 20 -22.90 -3.80 -4.38
CA SER A 20 -23.37 -5.10 -3.86
C SER A 20 -23.17 -6.20 -4.89
N GLY A 21 -22.60 -7.33 -4.45
CA GLY A 21 -22.27 -8.48 -5.30
C GLY A 21 -20.94 -8.38 -6.05
N ASP A 22 -20.20 -7.26 -5.98
CA ASP A 22 -18.89 -7.13 -6.62
C ASP A 22 -17.87 -8.11 -6.05
N SER A 23 -16.96 -8.54 -6.93
CA SER A 23 -15.71 -9.21 -6.56
C SER A 23 -14.57 -8.21 -6.53
N ILE A 24 -13.83 -8.17 -5.44
CA ILE A 24 -12.71 -7.25 -5.22
C ILE A 24 -11.44 -8.04 -4.92
N LEU A 25 -10.29 -7.58 -5.39
CA LEU A 25 -8.97 -8.09 -5.02
C LEU A 25 -8.22 -7.03 -4.22
N GLU A 26 -7.69 -7.38 -3.06
CA GLU A 26 -6.69 -6.59 -2.35
C GLU A 26 -5.31 -7.19 -2.57
N ILE A 27 -4.42 -6.46 -3.28
CA ILE A 27 -3.04 -6.88 -3.53
C ILE A 27 -2.15 -6.36 -2.40
N GLY A 28 -1.58 -7.27 -1.60
CA GLY A 28 -0.76 -6.91 -0.44
C GLY A 28 -1.61 -6.49 0.76
N CYS A 29 -2.42 -7.40 1.28
CA CYS A 29 -3.39 -7.09 2.34
C CYS A 29 -2.77 -6.76 3.72
N GLY A 30 -1.45 -6.92 3.89
CA GLY A 30 -0.79 -6.66 5.16
C GLY A 30 -1.46 -7.41 6.33
N TRP A 31 -1.81 -6.70 7.38
CA TRP A 31 -2.46 -7.26 8.58
C TRP A 31 -4.00 -7.33 8.46
N GLY A 32 -4.57 -7.21 7.25
CA GLY A 32 -6.00 -7.38 6.97
C GLY A 32 -6.90 -6.19 7.35
N GLY A 33 -6.32 -4.99 7.54
CA GLY A 33 -7.10 -3.82 7.99
C GLY A 33 -8.10 -3.31 6.97
N PHE A 34 -7.72 -3.22 5.70
CA PHE A 34 -8.63 -2.80 4.63
C PHE A 34 -9.67 -3.90 4.36
N GLY A 35 -9.24 -5.19 4.36
CA GLY A 35 -10.16 -6.32 4.22
C GLY A 35 -11.25 -6.30 5.28
N GLU A 36 -10.90 -6.09 6.56
CA GLU A 36 -11.88 -5.93 7.64
C GLU A 36 -12.82 -4.74 7.40
N PHE A 37 -12.27 -3.58 7.00
CA PHE A 37 -13.07 -2.39 6.73
C PHE A 37 -14.09 -2.63 5.61
N ILE A 38 -13.68 -3.21 4.49
CA ILE A 38 -14.57 -3.53 3.36
C ILE A 38 -15.63 -4.55 3.77
N GLY A 39 -15.24 -5.65 4.42
CA GLY A 39 -16.18 -6.70 4.84
C GLY A 39 -17.27 -6.22 5.80
N LYS A 40 -16.94 -5.23 6.66
CA LYS A 40 -17.90 -4.62 7.60
C LYS A 40 -18.86 -3.63 6.94
N ASN A 41 -18.44 -2.93 5.90
CA ASN A 41 -19.15 -1.77 5.37
C ASN A 41 -19.84 -2.04 4.01
N TYR A 42 -19.48 -3.13 3.32
CA TYR A 42 -19.98 -3.40 1.97
C TYR A 42 -20.42 -4.86 1.83
N ASP A 43 -21.36 -5.08 0.94
CA ASP A 43 -21.82 -6.41 0.55
C ASP A 43 -21.11 -6.88 -0.71
N VAL A 44 -19.87 -7.37 -0.54
CA VAL A 44 -18.97 -7.77 -1.62
C VAL A 44 -18.24 -9.06 -1.29
N LYS A 45 -17.64 -9.72 -2.28
CA LYS A 45 -16.66 -10.79 -2.09
C LYS A 45 -15.26 -10.22 -2.29
N LEU A 46 -14.41 -10.32 -1.28
CA LEU A 46 -13.06 -9.75 -1.29
C LEU A 46 -12.02 -10.85 -1.12
N ASP A 47 -11.17 -11.03 -2.13
CA ASP A 47 -9.94 -11.83 -2.04
C ASP A 47 -8.79 -10.91 -1.59
N CYS A 48 -8.17 -11.22 -0.45
CA CYS A 48 -7.03 -10.49 0.11
C CYS A 48 -5.77 -11.35 -0.01
N ILE A 49 -4.77 -10.90 -0.74
CA ILE A 49 -3.56 -11.70 -0.97
C ILE A 49 -2.32 -11.13 -0.29
N THR A 50 -1.45 -12.00 0.18
CA THR A 50 -0.13 -11.68 0.73
C THR A 50 0.84 -12.86 0.51
N ILE A 51 2.13 -12.56 0.42
CA ILE A 51 3.21 -13.56 0.42
C ILE A 51 3.85 -13.77 1.79
N SER A 52 3.46 -12.99 2.80
CA SER A 52 3.98 -13.09 4.15
C SER A 52 3.14 -14.05 4.99
N LYS A 53 3.72 -15.17 5.41
CA LYS A 53 3.06 -16.14 6.28
C LYS A 53 2.53 -15.53 7.58
N LYS A 54 3.32 -14.64 8.21
CA LYS A 54 2.90 -13.97 9.45
C LYS A 54 1.72 -13.02 9.23
N GLN A 55 1.69 -12.28 8.13
CA GLN A 55 0.56 -11.43 7.76
C GLN A 55 -0.69 -12.27 7.45
N TYR A 56 -0.54 -13.34 6.68
CA TYR A 56 -1.62 -14.28 6.38
C TYR A 56 -2.28 -14.82 7.63
N GLU A 57 -1.49 -15.39 8.56
CA GLU A 57 -2.00 -15.99 9.79
C GLU A 57 -2.72 -14.95 10.67
N PHE A 58 -2.16 -13.76 10.78
CA PHE A 58 -2.76 -12.67 11.54
C PHE A 58 -4.06 -12.16 10.89
N ALA A 59 -4.02 -11.84 9.60
CA ALA A 59 -5.17 -11.34 8.86
C ALA A 59 -6.32 -12.35 8.88
N LYS A 60 -6.03 -13.63 8.70
CA LYS A 60 -7.04 -14.69 8.77
C LYS A 60 -7.73 -14.75 10.14
N LYS A 61 -6.96 -14.70 11.24
CA LYS A 61 -7.50 -14.63 12.60
C LYS A 61 -8.35 -13.36 12.80
N ARG A 62 -7.91 -12.23 12.27
CA ARG A 62 -8.62 -10.95 12.33
C ARG A 62 -9.98 -11.03 11.65
N ILE A 63 -10.03 -11.55 10.44
CA ILE A 63 -11.27 -11.72 9.67
C ILE A 63 -12.22 -12.70 10.36
N HIS A 64 -11.71 -13.83 10.84
CA HIS A 64 -12.49 -14.81 11.60
C HIS A 64 -13.10 -14.23 12.88
N LYS A 65 -12.28 -13.52 13.68
CA LYS A 65 -12.75 -12.90 14.94
C LYS A 65 -13.88 -11.90 14.72
N ASN A 66 -13.95 -11.28 13.54
CA ASN A 66 -14.99 -10.31 13.19
C ASN A 66 -16.18 -10.93 12.43
N GLY A 67 -16.23 -12.28 12.27
CA GLY A 67 -17.32 -12.96 11.57
C GLY A 67 -17.43 -12.65 10.08
N LEU A 68 -16.30 -12.33 9.42
CA LEU A 68 -16.29 -11.84 8.03
C LEU A 68 -15.87 -12.92 7.00
N ASN A 69 -15.72 -14.19 7.41
CA ASN A 69 -15.19 -15.27 6.55
C ASN A 69 -16.02 -15.52 5.28
N GLU A 70 -17.31 -15.22 5.31
CA GLU A 70 -18.17 -15.40 4.15
C GLU A 70 -17.95 -14.32 3.08
N LYS A 71 -17.42 -13.17 3.47
CA LYS A 71 -17.19 -12.01 2.59
C LYS A 71 -15.73 -11.82 2.20
N VAL A 72 -14.81 -12.14 3.10
CA VAL A 72 -13.37 -11.86 2.97
C VAL A 72 -12.56 -13.12 3.08
N ASP A 73 -11.84 -13.46 2.03
CA ASP A 73 -10.93 -14.61 1.97
C ASP A 73 -9.47 -14.16 1.92
N ILE A 74 -8.68 -14.58 2.91
CA ILE A 74 -7.24 -14.28 2.99
C ILE A 74 -6.46 -15.44 2.35
N LYS A 75 -5.60 -15.14 1.38
CA LYS A 75 -4.85 -16.13 0.59
C LYS A 75 -3.35 -15.88 0.65
N MET A 76 -2.60 -16.98 0.81
CA MET A 76 -1.16 -16.99 0.56
C MET A 76 -0.95 -17.10 -0.96
N LEU A 77 -0.79 -15.95 -1.63
CA LEU A 77 -0.69 -15.90 -3.08
C LEU A 77 0.17 -14.70 -3.51
N ASP A 78 1.06 -14.93 -4.46
CA ASP A 78 1.76 -13.86 -5.15
C ASP A 78 0.79 -13.21 -6.16
N TYR A 79 0.80 -11.87 -6.23
CA TYR A 79 -0.07 -11.16 -7.17
C TYR A 79 0.17 -11.57 -8.63
N ARG A 80 1.38 -12.02 -8.96
CA ARG A 80 1.76 -12.51 -10.29
C ARG A 80 0.99 -13.75 -10.71
N ASP A 81 0.56 -14.56 -9.73
CA ASP A 81 -0.14 -15.84 -9.94
C ASP A 81 -1.67 -15.71 -9.92
N VAL A 82 -2.19 -14.49 -9.76
CA VAL A 82 -3.64 -14.24 -9.82
C VAL A 82 -4.17 -14.59 -11.22
N THR A 83 -5.13 -15.51 -11.30
CA THR A 83 -5.75 -15.95 -12.57
C THR A 83 -7.17 -15.44 -12.76
N LYS A 84 -7.85 -15.09 -11.66
CA LYS A 84 -9.21 -14.56 -11.68
C LYS A 84 -9.24 -13.10 -12.13
N LYS A 85 -10.42 -12.68 -12.60
CA LYS A 85 -10.75 -11.27 -12.83
C LYS A 85 -11.69 -10.76 -11.76
N TYR A 86 -11.62 -9.45 -11.50
CA TYR A 86 -12.36 -8.77 -10.45
C TYR A 86 -13.03 -7.50 -10.99
N ASN A 87 -14.13 -7.08 -10.35
CA ASN A 87 -14.76 -5.82 -10.64
C ASN A 87 -13.87 -4.65 -10.22
N SER A 88 -13.15 -4.83 -9.11
CA SER A 88 -12.22 -3.81 -8.64
C SER A 88 -10.98 -4.41 -7.99
N ILE A 89 -9.90 -3.63 -7.99
CA ILE A 89 -8.64 -3.97 -7.33
C ILE A 89 -8.26 -2.84 -6.38
N ALA A 90 -7.86 -3.17 -5.15
CA ALA A 90 -7.25 -2.25 -4.20
C ALA A 90 -5.81 -2.68 -3.91
N SER A 91 -4.90 -1.73 -3.71
CA SER A 91 -3.53 -2.00 -3.26
C SER A 91 -3.02 -0.83 -2.43
N ILE A 92 -2.51 -1.09 -1.23
CA ILE A 92 -2.08 -0.06 -0.29
C ILE A 92 -0.60 -0.25 0.02
N GLU A 93 0.24 0.70 -0.44
CA GLU A 93 1.69 0.72 -0.16
C GLU A 93 2.38 -0.63 -0.46
N MET A 94 2.02 -1.24 -1.59
CA MET A 94 2.62 -2.47 -2.08
C MET A 94 3.52 -2.23 -3.32
N ILE A 95 3.17 -1.23 -4.14
CA ILE A 95 3.91 -0.89 -5.36
C ILE A 95 5.39 -0.59 -5.08
N GLU A 96 5.70 -0.06 -3.90
CA GLU A 96 7.05 0.26 -3.44
C GLU A 96 7.93 -1.00 -3.29
N ALA A 97 7.31 -2.14 -2.99
CA ALA A 97 8.00 -3.42 -2.84
C ALA A 97 8.20 -4.17 -4.17
N VAL A 98 7.60 -3.68 -5.26
CA VAL A 98 7.68 -4.32 -6.59
C VAL A 98 9.08 -4.20 -7.20
N GLY A 99 9.75 -3.06 -6.98
CA GLY A 99 11.05 -2.74 -7.61
C GLY A 99 10.91 -2.20 -9.03
N GLN A 100 11.87 -1.35 -9.44
CA GLN A 100 11.80 -0.57 -10.67
C GLN A 100 11.54 -1.42 -11.92
N ASN A 101 12.30 -2.51 -12.08
CA ASN A 101 12.26 -3.35 -13.29
C ASN A 101 10.94 -4.12 -13.45
N TYR A 102 10.19 -4.31 -12.37
CA TYR A 102 8.96 -5.10 -12.35
C TYR A 102 7.68 -4.25 -12.38
N LEU A 103 7.80 -2.92 -12.24
CA LEU A 103 6.64 -2.01 -12.31
C LEU A 103 5.79 -2.20 -13.57
N PRO A 104 6.35 -2.35 -14.79
CA PRO A 104 5.53 -2.60 -15.99
C PRO A 104 4.69 -3.88 -15.87
N GLY A 105 5.26 -4.94 -15.32
CA GLY A 105 4.57 -6.21 -15.05
C GLY A 105 3.44 -6.08 -14.03
N TYR A 106 3.63 -5.25 -13.01
CA TYR A 106 2.61 -4.95 -11.99
C TYR A 106 1.39 -4.26 -12.61
N PHE A 107 1.57 -3.22 -13.42
CA PHE A 107 0.47 -2.54 -14.11
C PHE A 107 -0.23 -3.46 -15.12
N LYS A 108 0.54 -4.27 -15.85
CA LYS A 108 -0.02 -5.29 -16.74
C LYS A 108 -0.89 -6.28 -15.97
N LYS A 109 -0.41 -6.80 -14.83
CA LYS A 109 -1.17 -7.75 -14.00
C LYS A 109 -2.46 -7.12 -13.46
N ILE A 110 -2.43 -5.86 -13.02
CA ILE A 110 -3.64 -5.14 -12.61
C ILE A 110 -4.66 -5.12 -13.76
N LYS A 111 -4.24 -4.71 -14.96
CA LYS A 111 -5.13 -4.70 -16.13
C LYS A 111 -5.71 -6.07 -16.42
N ASP A 112 -4.86 -7.10 -16.45
CA ASP A 112 -5.26 -8.47 -16.80
C ASP A 112 -6.24 -9.07 -15.78
N SER A 113 -6.11 -8.66 -14.49
CA SER A 113 -6.96 -9.09 -13.38
C SER A 113 -8.24 -8.26 -13.20
N LEU A 114 -8.48 -7.23 -14.02
CA LEU A 114 -9.72 -6.49 -14.04
C LEU A 114 -10.69 -7.00 -15.12
N HIS A 115 -11.97 -7.04 -14.80
CA HIS A 115 -13.03 -7.12 -15.82
C HIS A 115 -13.01 -5.87 -16.72
N HIS A 116 -13.74 -5.89 -17.83
CA HIS A 116 -14.04 -4.69 -18.63
C HIS A 116 -14.78 -3.68 -17.74
N ASN A 117 -14.47 -2.40 -17.84
CA ASN A 117 -14.94 -1.33 -16.96
C ASN A 117 -14.57 -1.49 -15.47
N GLY A 118 -13.64 -2.37 -15.14
CA GLY A 118 -13.13 -2.55 -13.79
C GLY A 118 -12.26 -1.39 -13.33
N ILE A 119 -12.18 -1.17 -12.01
CA ILE A 119 -11.47 -0.05 -11.39
C ILE A 119 -10.34 -0.58 -10.52
N ALA A 120 -9.14 -0.04 -10.68
CA ALA A 120 -8.06 -0.21 -9.70
C ALA A 120 -7.88 1.08 -8.88
N ALA A 121 -7.82 0.96 -7.55
CA ALA A 121 -7.50 2.06 -6.65
C ALA A 121 -6.23 1.72 -5.86
N ILE A 122 -5.23 2.58 -5.93
CA ILE A 122 -3.92 2.34 -5.34
C ILE A 122 -3.55 3.49 -4.42
N GLN A 123 -3.01 3.15 -3.24
CA GLN A 123 -2.25 4.07 -2.41
C GLN A 123 -0.77 3.79 -2.62
N ALA A 124 0.01 4.83 -2.90
CA ALA A 124 1.44 4.73 -3.15
C ALA A 124 2.21 5.93 -2.60
N ILE A 125 3.42 5.67 -2.11
CA ILE A 125 4.41 6.72 -1.88
C ILE A 125 5.09 7.01 -3.22
N THR A 126 5.13 8.28 -3.59
CA THR A 126 5.78 8.74 -4.83
C THR A 126 6.93 9.68 -4.51
N ILE A 127 7.91 9.71 -5.41
CA ILE A 127 9.03 10.63 -5.32
C ILE A 127 8.83 11.82 -6.28
N ASP A 128 9.30 13.00 -5.89
CA ASP A 128 9.20 14.21 -6.71
C ASP A 128 10.00 14.07 -8.03
N GLU A 129 9.42 14.56 -9.13
CA GLU A 129 10.02 14.49 -10.47
C GLU A 129 11.42 15.11 -10.54
N LYS A 130 11.66 16.19 -9.77
CA LYS A 130 12.95 16.92 -9.78
C LYS A 130 14.12 16.05 -9.32
N ILE A 131 13.86 15.08 -8.43
CA ILE A 131 14.89 14.21 -7.88
C ILE A 131 14.81 12.78 -8.43
N TYR A 132 13.75 12.42 -9.17
CA TYR A 132 13.49 11.07 -9.66
C TYR A 132 14.63 10.47 -10.48
N ASN A 133 15.20 11.25 -11.42
CA ASN A 133 16.30 10.75 -12.26
C ASN A 133 17.56 10.43 -11.45
N ARG A 134 17.89 11.26 -10.45
CA ARG A 134 19.01 10.99 -9.53
C ARG A 134 18.73 9.81 -8.62
N TYR A 135 17.49 9.69 -8.11
CA TYR A 135 17.06 8.61 -7.24
C TYR A 135 17.21 7.24 -7.92
N LYS A 136 16.84 7.11 -9.18
CA LYS A 136 16.95 5.83 -9.94
C LYS A 136 18.38 5.31 -10.07
N LEU A 137 19.37 6.17 -9.95
CA LEU A 137 20.78 5.84 -10.18
C LEU A 137 21.56 5.51 -8.89
N LYS A 138 20.94 5.71 -7.73
CA LYS A 138 21.61 5.55 -6.44
C LYS A 138 20.72 4.81 -5.46
N THR A 139 21.33 3.91 -4.70
CA THR A 139 20.67 3.27 -3.54
C THR A 139 20.72 4.23 -2.35
N ASP A 140 19.57 4.54 -1.79
CA ASP A 140 19.47 5.36 -0.58
C ASP A 140 19.50 4.51 0.71
N PHE A 141 19.39 5.18 1.85
CA PHE A 141 19.38 4.53 3.16
C PHE A 141 18.21 3.53 3.29
N ILE A 142 17.01 3.91 2.80
CA ILE A 142 15.82 3.06 2.90
C ILE A 142 16.00 1.76 2.11
N GLN A 143 16.45 1.88 0.87
CA GLN A 143 16.70 0.74 -0.01
C GLN A 143 17.82 -0.17 0.50
N LYS A 144 18.81 0.40 1.22
CA LYS A 144 19.95 -0.37 1.71
C LYS A 144 19.66 -1.11 3.01
N TYR A 145 18.93 -0.49 3.94
CA TYR A 145 18.85 -0.97 5.33
C TYR A 145 17.44 -1.31 5.82
N ILE A 146 16.39 -0.77 5.21
CA ILE A 146 15.00 -0.91 5.69
C ILE A 146 14.18 -1.79 4.75
N PHE A 147 14.14 -1.44 3.46
CA PHE A 147 13.38 -2.15 2.43
C PHE A 147 14.27 -2.47 1.22
N PRO A 148 15.14 -3.50 1.32
CA PRO A 148 15.99 -3.91 0.21
C PRO A 148 15.18 -4.23 -1.05
N GLY A 149 15.58 -3.61 -2.18
CA GLY A 149 14.85 -3.74 -3.44
C GLY A 149 13.62 -2.83 -3.59
N GLY A 150 13.27 -2.06 -2.55
CA GLY A 150 12.19 -1.08 -2.61
C GLY A 150 12.46 0.03 -3.61
N PHE A 151 11.39 0.58 -4.21
CA PHE A 151 11.51 1.64 -5.21
C PHE A 151 10.26 2.53 -5.21
N LEU A 152 10.47 3.85 -5.17
CA LEU A 152 9.39 4.83 -5.24
C LEU A 152 9.21 5.30 -6.70
N PRO A 153 8.07 5.02 -7.34
CA PRO A 153 7.78 5.59 -8.65
C PRO A 153 7.50 7.09 -8.52
N SER A 154 7.76 7.85 -9.57
CA SER A 154 7.21 9.19 -9.68
C SER A 154 5.76 9.16 -10.19
N LYS A 155 5.00 10.23 -9.94
CA LYS A 155 3.62 10.33 -10.46
C LYS A 155 3.59 10.23 -12.00
N ARG A 156 4.56 10.84 -12.67
CA ARG A 156 4.70 10.77 -14.13
C ARG A 156 4.96 9.35 -14.62
N GLU A 157 5.78 8.59 -13.91
CA GLU A 157 6.03 7.18 -14.24
C GLU A 157 4.76 6.33 -14.08
N ILE A 158 3.99 6.55 -13.01
CA ILE A 158 2.69 5.90 -12.80
C ILE A 158 1.75 6.20 -13.98
N LEU A 159 1.60 7.47 -14.37
CA LEU A 159 0.77 7.87 -15.51
C LEU A 159 1.20 7.17 -16.81
N LYS A 160 2.51 7.17 -17.10
CA LYS A 160 3.08 6.52 -18.28
C LYS A 160 2.83 5.01 -18.30
N LEU A 161 2.99 4.34 -17.15
CA LEU A 161 2.77 2.90 -17.03
C LEU A 161 1.29 2.55 -17.13
N SER A 162 0.40 3.38 -16.59
CA SER A 162 -1.05 3.23 -16.71
C SER A 162 -1.46 3.29 -18.18
N ASP A 163 -1.08 4.36 -18.88
CA ASP A 163 -1.40 4.59 -20.28
C ASP A 163 -0.87 3.46 -21.19
N LYS A 164 0.41 3.10 -21.02
CA LYS A 164 1.05 1.99 -21.76
C LYS A 164 0.31 0.65 -21.62
N ASN A 165 -0.36 0.44 -20.50
CA ASN A 165 -1.14 -0.77 -20.25
C ASN A 165 -2.64 -0.61 -20.57
N GLY A 166 -3.07 0.52 -21.13
CA GLY A 166 -4.50 0.78 -21.44
C GLY A 166 -5.36 0.88 -20.17
N LEU A 167 -4.80 1.46 -19.12
CA LEU A 167 -5.48 1.84 -17.89
C LEU A 167 -5.63 3.36 -17.87
N ASN A 168 -6.84 3.86 -17.92
CA ASN A 168 -7.11 5.29 -17.88
C ASN A 168 -6.98 5.81 -16.45
N PHE A 169 -5.98 6.64 -16.20
CA PHE A 169 -5.81 7.31 -14.92
C PHE A 169 -6.95 8.33 -14.72
N ASP A 170 -7.70 8.20 -13.62
CA ASP A 170 -8.92 9.00 -13.39
C ASP A 170 -8.70 10.03 -12.28
N LYS A 171 -8.61 9.60 -11.03
CA LYS A 171 -8.53 10.48 -9.86
C LYS A 171 -7.19 10.32 -9.14
N CYS A 172 -6.73 11.42 -8.53
CA CYS A 172 -5.51 11.39 -7.72
C CYS A 172 -5.60 12.43 -6.60
N TYR A 173 -5.38 11.97 -5.38
CA TYR A 173 -5.38 12.81 -4.18
C TYR A 173 -4.06 12.66 -3.44
N SER A 174 -3.54 13.76 -2.89
CA SER A 174 -2.29 13.82 -2.16
C SER A 174 -2.54 13.90 -0.65
N TYR A 175 -1.77 13.15 0.13
CA TYR A 175 -1.86 13.05 1.59
C TYR A 175 -0.47 13.10 2.26
N GLY A 176 0.55 13.62 1.59
CA GLY A 176 1.92 13.64 2.12
C GLY A 176 2.05 14.36 3.46
N LEU A 177 1.32 15.47 3.67
CA LEU A 177 1.33 16.18 4.96
C LEU A 177 0.62 15.40 6.07
N ASP A 178 -0.40 14.61 5.75
CA ASP A 178 -1.05 13.71 6.72
C ASP A 178 -0.08 12.59 7.13
N TYR A 179 0.69 12.07 6.17
CA TYR A 179 1.69 11.04 6.45
C TYR A 179 2.88 11.59 7.25
N TYR A 180 3.32 12.82 6.97
CA TYR A 180 4.27 13.54 7.82
C TYR A 180 3.82 13.56 9.29
N ASN A 181 2.57 13.93 9.57
CA ASN A 181 2.02 13.93 10.91
C ASN A 181 1.98 12.52 11.53
N THR A 182 1.62 11.51 10.74
CA THR A 182 1.61 10.10 11.17
C THR A 182 3.01 9.64 11.59
N LEU A 183 4.03 9.90 10.78
CA LEU A 183 5.42 9.54 11.07
C LEU A 183 5.95 10.22 12.33
N ARG A 184 5.59 11.49 12.55
CA ARG A 184 5.94 12.23 13.76
C ARG A 184 5.35 11.58 15.01
N ILE A 185 4.09 11.14 14.94
CA ILE A 185 3.43 10.44 16.05
C ILE A 185 4.13 9.08 16.27
N TRP A 186 4.37 8.29 15.22
CA TRP A 186 5.06 7.02 15.33
C TRP A 186 6.46 7.16 15.96
N ARG A 187 7.23 8.15 15.54
CA ARG A 187 8.56 8.41 16.11
C ARG A 187 8.48 8.77 17.58
N THR A 188 7.53 9.62 17.97
CA THR A 188 7.30 9.98 19.37
C THR A 188 6.89 8.77 20.21
N ASP A 189 5.97 7.95 19.71
CA ASP A 189 5.50 6.74 20.41
C ASP A 189 6.59 5.69 20.51
N PHE A 190 7.41 5.52 19.47
CA PHE A 190 8.55 4.61 19.47
C PHE A 190 9.57 5.01 20.55
N GLN A 191 9.90 6.30 20.66
CA GLN A 191 10.81 6.80 21.68
C GLN A 191 10.26 6.60 23.10
N LYS A 192 8.98 6.93 23.32
CA LYS A 192 8.31 6.75 24.63
C LYS A 192 8.22 5.28 25.07
N LYS A 193 8.11 4.35 24.11
CA LYS A 193 7.97 2.92 24.38
C LYS A 193 9.29 2.14 24.31
N TRP A 194 10.43 2.83 24.21
CA TRP A 194 11.72 2.19 24.02
C TRP A 194 12.04 1.15 25.09
N ASP A 195 11.76 1.43 26.36
CA ASP A 195 12.03 0.50 27.47
C ASP A 195 11.24 -0.83 27.34
N ILE A 196 10.09 -0.80 26.69
CA ILE A 196 9.30 -2.01 26.40
C ILE A 196 9.87 -2.73 25.18
N ILE A 197 10.26 -1.97 24.16
CA ILE A 197 10.79 -2.50 22.90
C ILE A 197 12.13 -3.18 23.12
N SER A 198 13.04 -2.56 23.89
CA SER A 198 14.35 -3.12 24.19
C SER A 198 14.29 -4.47 24.89
N LYS A 199 13.28 -4.67 25.76
CA LYS A 199 13.02 -5.98 26.43
C LYS A 199 12.60 -7.10 25.47
N GLN A 200 12.27 -6.77 24.22
CA GLN A 200 11.94 -7.74 23.15
C GLN A 200 13.16 -8.17 22.35
N GLY A 201 14.37 -7.75 22.77
CA GLY A 201 15.63 -8.12 22.11
C GLY A 201 16.15 -7.09 21.09
N PHE A 202 15.53 -5.91 20.98
CA PHE A 202 16.03 -4.84 20.13
C PHE A 202 17.10 -4.04 20.85
N ASP A 203 18.26 -3.82 20.19
CA ASP A 203 19.43 -3.13 20.73
C ASP A 203 19.43 -1.61 20.40
N GLU A 204 20.43 -0.91 20.90
CA GLU A 204 20.61 0.53 20.67
C GLU A 204 20.95 0.83 19.20
N THR A 205 21.55 -0.11 18.47
CA THR A 205 21.81 0.02 17.03
C THR A 205 20.49 0.08 16.26
N PHE A 206 19.56 -0.83 16.59
CA PHE A 206 18.21 -0.81 16.02
C PHE A 206 17.47 0.49 16.39
N ARG A 207 17.57 0.94 17.64
CA ARG A 207 16.94 2.20 18.09
C ARG A 207 17.38 3.39 17.25
N ARG A 208 18.69 3.55 17.04
CA ARG A 208 19.26 4.64 16.23
C ARG A 208 18.83 4.53 14.76
N MET A 209 18.91 3.34 14.18
CA MET A 209 18.50 3.06 12.80
C MET A 209 17.03 3.38 12.58
N TRP A 210 16.15 2.95 13.48
CA TRP A 210 14.70 3.16 13.37
C TRP A 210 14.31 4.62 13.57
N ASN A 211 14.94 5.33 14.54
CA ASN A 211 14.75 6.76 14.69
C ASN A 211 15.21 7.55 13.44
N PHE A 212 16.33 7.16 12.85
CA PHE A 212 16.79 7.78 11.62
C PHE A 212 15.83 7.53 10.47
N TYR A 213 15.35 6.29 10.30
CA TYR A 213 14.34 5.94 9.30
C TYR A 213 13.09 6.81 9.41
N LEU A 214 12.49 6.89 10.59
CA LEU A 214 11.28 7.68 10.82
C LEU A 214 11.51 9.17 10.56
N SER A 215 12.67 9.71 11.02
CA SER A 215 13.02 11.11 10.78
C SER A 215 13.33 11.41 9.32
N TYR A 216 13.98 10.49 8.61
CA TYR A 216 14.27 10.60 7.18
C TYR A 216 12.98 10.67 6.36
N CYS A 217 12.04 9.76 6.62
CA CYS A 217 10.73 9.78 5.96
C CYS A 217 9.92 11.03 6.32
N GLU A 218 9.89 11.41 7.61
CA GLU A 218 9.22 12.62 8.10
C GLU A 218 9.74 13.86 7.35
N ALA A 219 11.07 14.00 7.23
CA ALA A 219 11.70 15.12 6.50
C ALA A 219 11.37 15.08 4.99
N GLY A 220 11.35 13.90 4.39
CA GLY A 220 11.02 13.71 2.98
C GLY A 220 9.61 14.21 2.65
N PHE A 221 8.61 13.83 3.44
CA PHE A 221 7.22 14.32 3.28
C PHE A 221 7.09 15.81 3.56
N LYS A 222 7.73 16.31 4.64
CA LYS A 222 7.71 17.74 4.97
C LYS A 222 8.30 18.62 3.86
N ALA A 223 9.41 18.17 3.28
CA ALA A 223 10.10 18.85 2.19
C ALA A 223 9.41 18.66 0.82
N LYS A 224 8.34 17.83 0.75
CA LYS A 224 7.66 17.43 -0.49
C LYS A 224 8.56 16.74 -1.51
N ASN A 225 9.67 16.13 -1.04
CA ASN A 225 10.52 15.28 -1.87
C ASN A 225 9.84 13.93 -2.17
N ILE A 226 8.97 13.51 -1.26
CA ILE A 226 8.06 12.37 -1.43
C ILE A 226 6.64 12.79 -1.07
N ASP A 227 5.66 12.10 -1.65
CA ASP A 227 4.25 12.31 -1.39
C ASP A 227 3.53 10.97 -1.20
N LEU A 228 2.44 10.95 -0.46
CA LEU A 228 1.51 9.83 -0.43
C LEU A 228 0.33 10.17 -1.31
N ILE A 229 0.06 9.35 -2.31
CA ILE A 229 -1.09 9.54 -3.18
C ILE A 229 -2.06 8.35 -3.11
N GLN A 230 -3.36 8.65 -3.23
CA GLN A 230 -4.37 7.67 -3.59
C GLN A 230 -4.92 8.03 -4.97
N PHE A 231 -4.91 7.06 -5.87
CA PHE A 231 -5.35 7.28 -7.25
C PHE A 231 -6.18 6.10 -7.77
N SER A 232 -6.99 6.35 -8.77
CA SER A 232 -7.75 5.33 -9.48
C SER A 232 -7.40 5.25 -10.95
N MET A 233 -7.55 4.06 -11.50
CA MET A 233 -7.40 3.76 -12.92
C MET A 233 -8.58 2.90 -13.37
N ASN A 234 -9.10 3.19 -14.55
CA ASN A 234 -10.21 2.46 -15.15
C ASN A 234 -9.69 1.62 -16.33
N LYS A 235 -10.15 0.38 -16.43
CA LYS A 235 -9.93 -0.47 -17.61
C LYS A 235 -11.10 -0.30 -18.56
N ASN A 236 -10.83 0.17 -19.75
CA ASN A 236 -11.79 0.18 -20.87
C ASN A 236 -12.00 -1.21 -21.44
#